data_58c8808260354c67e1b4922b476a43ca
#
_entry.id   58c8808260354c67e1b4922b476a43ca
#
_cell.length_a   1.000
_cell.length_b   1.000
_cell.length_c   1.000
_cell.angle_alpha   90.00
_cell.angle_beta   90.00
_cell.angle_gamma   90.00
#
_symmetry.space_group_name_H-M   'P 1'
#
loop_
_entity.id
_entity.type
_entity.pdbx_description
1 polymer ?
#
loop_
_entity_poly.entity_id
_entity_poly.type
_entity_poly.pdbx_seq_one_letter_code
_entity_poly.pdbx_strand_id
1 'polypeptide(L)'
;MKAVGAIAVALVVAGPAFAAEIPQAERRSGYDFMKPDTKAMQDEDTANPGMLWVLDGESLWKRKAGAASKACADCHDDARTSMKGVAARYPAFDKATGRPIDLEQRINSCRTNQQQATPLPFESRELLALTAFVARQSKGAAIEAGSDPQLMPFLAKGRDLYMQRQGQLNLGCANCHDDNWDKRLAGSAITQGHPTGYPLYRLEWQSLGSLQRRLRACITGIRAQAYDYGAPELVELELYLMSRARGMAMEAPAVRP
;
A
#
# COMPACT_ATOMS: atom_id res chain seq x y z
N MET A 1 -73.78 6.67 3.32
CA MET A 1 -72.58 6.71 2.49
C MET A 1 -71.37 6.75 3.41
N LYS A 2 -70.63 5.62 3.48
CA LYS A 2 -69.41 5.50 4.32
C LYS A 2 -68.17 5.65 3.41
N ALA A 3 -67.38 6.70 3.61
CA ALA A 3 -66.15 6.90 2.88
C ALA A 3 -65.03 5.99 3.47
N VAL A 4 -64.47 5.12 2.65
CA VAL A 4 -63.30 4.29 2.99
C VAL A 4 -62.08 5.08 2.58
N GLY A 5 -61.30 5.56 3.55
CA GLY A 5 -60.03 6.21 3.32
C GLY A 5 -58.94 5.16 3.02
N ALA A 6 -58.31 5.24 1.85
CA ALA A 6 -57.15 4.41 1.50
C ALA A 6 -55.89 5.00 2.15
N ILE A 7 -55.24 4.22 3.05
CA ILE A 7 -53.94 4.57 3.62
C ILE A 7 -52.87 4.09 2.62
N ALA A 8 -52.16 5.02 1.97
CA ALA A 8 -51.01 4.71 1.17
C ALA A 8 -49.78 4.48 2.08
N VAL A 9 -49.29 3.25 2.16
CA VAL A 9 -48.03 2.91 2.82
C VAL A 9 -46.89 3.17 1.85
N ALA A 10 -46.12 4.21 2.10
CA ALA A 10 -44.89 4.48 1.36
C ALA A 10 -43.79 3.50 1.83
N LEU A 11 -43.40 2.56 0.98
CA LEU A 11 -42.24 1.71 1.19
C LEU A 11 -40.97 2.57 0.99
N VAL A 12 -40.26 2.90 2.06
CA VAL A 12 -38.94 3.48 2.00
C VAL A 12 -37.96 2.33 1.69
N VAL A 13 -37.53 2.23 0.44
CA VAL A 13 -36.45 1.33 0.04
C VAL A 13 -35.15 1.95 0.54
N ALA A 14 -34.64 1.47 1.66
CA ALA A 14 -33.28 1.79 2.10
C ALA A 14 -32.29 1.16 1.09
N GLY A 15 -31.71 1.97 0.21
CA GLY A 15 -30.62 1.55 -0.65
C GLY A 15 -29.40 1.14 0.20
N PRO A 16 -28.49 0.31 -0.31
CA PRO A 16 -27.31 -0.08 0.41
C PRO A 16 -26.52 1.21 0.75
N ALA A 17 -26.34 1.49 2.05
CA ALA A 17 -25.45 2.53 2.51
C ALA A 17 -24.01 2.09 2.15
N PHE A 18 -23.50 2.58 1.02
CA PHE A 18 -22.07 2.49 0.74
C PHE A 18 -21.37 3.33 1.81
N ALA A 19 -20.35 2.73 2.48
CA ALA A 19 -19.47 3.52 3.33
C ALA A 19 -18.95 4.70 2.48
N ALA A 20 -19.24 5.92 2.93
CA ALA A 20 -18.86 7.13 2.21
C ALA A 20 -17.33 7.18 2.19
N GLU A 21 -16.74 7.40 1.01
CA GLU A 21 -15.30 7.60 0.89
C GLU A 21 -14.89 8.82 1.72
N ILE A 22 -13.82 8.68 2.53
CA ILE A 22 -13.32 9.78 3.38
C ILE A 22 -12.94 10.96 2.47
N PRO A 23 -13.53 12.16 2.65
CA PRO A 23 -13.19 13.34 1.87
C PRO A 23 -11.70 13.63 1.92
N GLN A 24 -11.12 14.11 0.83
CA GLN A 24 -9.67 14.35 0.73
C GLN A 24 -9.15 15.25 1.86
N ALA A 25 -9.90 16.28 2.26
CA ALA A 25 -9.54 17.19 3.33
C ALA A 25 -9.52 16.54 4.73
N GLU A 26 -10.19 15.38 4.88
CA GLU A 26 -10.27 14.64 6.14
C GLU A 26 -9.35 13.42 6.18
N ARG A 27 -8.63 13.15 5.07
CA ARG A 27 -7.71 12.03 4.99
C ARG A 27 -6.52 12.26 5.90
N ARG A 28 -6.23 11.25 6.73
CA ARG A 28 -5.09 11.22 7.66
C ARG A 28 -4.19 10.05 7.35
N SER A 29 -2.90 10.30 7.35
CA SER A 29 -1.92 9.23 7.23
C SER A 29 -1.69 8.54 8.58
N GLY A 30 -0.99 7.42 8.57
CA GLY A 30 -0.56 6.77 9.81
C GLY A 30 0.34 7.65 10.69
N TYR A 31 0.98 8.67 10.12
CA TYR A 31 1.79 9.66 10.84
C TYR A 31 0.95 10.44 11.87
N ASP A 32 -0.28 10.84 11.52
CA ASP A 32 -1.14 11.66 12.37
C ASP A 32 -1.50 10.98 13.70
N PHE A 33 -1.49 9.65 13.71
CA PHE A 33 -1.82 8.82 14.88
C PHE A 33 -0.62 8.45 15.75
N MET A 34 0.59 8.91 15.40
CA MET A 34 1.81 8.59 16.14
C MET A 34 2.08 9.54 17.31
N LYS A 35 2.82 9.03 18.29
CA LYS A 35 3.40 9.84 19.36
C LYS A 35 4.52 10.75 18.82
N PRO A 36 4.79 11.88 19.49
CA PRO A 36 5.84 12.82 19.06
C PRO A 36 7.20 12.16 18.80
N ASP A 37 7.64 11.25 19.68
CA ASP A 37 8.94 10.58 19.56
C ASP A 37 9.04 9.73 18.28
N THR A 38 7.96 9.01 17.92
CA THR A 38 7.93 8.22 16.67
C THR A 38 7.86 9.12 15.44
N LYS A 39 7.19 10.28 15.54
CA LYS A 39 7.19 11.30 14.48
C LYS A 39 8.59 11.84 14.25
N ALA A 40 9.26 12.27 15.32
CA ALA A 40 10.64 12.76 15.27
C ALA A 40 11.60 11.72 14.64
N MET A 41 11.44 10.45 15.02
CA MET A 41 12.22 9.34 14.40
C MET A 41 11.97 9.21 12.90
N GLN A 42 10.74 9.41 12.40
CA GLN A 42 10.46 9.37 10.97
C GLN A 42 10.98 10.61 10.23
N ASP A 43 10.89 11.78 10.84
CA ASP A 43 11.17 13.06 10.21
C ASP A 43 12.68 13.27 10.01
N GLU A 44 13.49 12.75 10.95
CA GLU A 44 14.94 12.87 10.95
C GLU A 44 15.57 11.64 10.28
N ASP A 45 16.18 11.83 9.11
CA ASP A 45 16.78 10.75 8.33
C ASP A 45 17.87 9.97 9.10
N THR A 46 18.61 10.62 9.97
CA THR A 46 19.66 10.00 10.80
C THR A 46 19.07 9.16 11.94
N ALA A 47 17.85 9.44 12.36
CA ALA A 47 17.13 8.71 13.39
C ALA A 47 16.19 7.64 12.82
N ASN A 48 15.87 7.70 11.52
CA ASN A 48 14.96 6.79 10.86
C ASN A 48 15.66 5.46 10.53
N PRO A 49 15.33 4.34 11.22
CA PRO A 49 16.00 3.07 10.97
C PRO A 49 15.77 2.52 9.55
N GLY A 50 14.66 2.90 8.88
CA GLY A 50 14.38 2.54 7.50
C GLY A 50 15.40 3.08 6.50
N MET A 51 16.16 4.12 6.87
CA MET A 51 17.23 4.66 6.03
C MET A 51 18.41 3.70 5.86
N LEU A 52 18.62 2.74 6.75
CA LEU A 52 19.62 1.68 6.56
C LEU A 52 19.30 0.84 5.32
N TRP A 53 18.01 0.53 5.09
CA TRP A 53 17.58 -0.17 3.87
C TRP A 53 17.70 0.71 2.63
N VAL A 54 17.48 2.01 2.75
CA VAL A 54 17.70 2.94 1.62
C VAL A 54 19.16 2.95 1.20
N LEU A 55 20.10 2.97 2.15
CA LEU A 55 21.54 2.90 1.87
C LEU A 55 21.96 1.56 1.24
N ASP A 56 21.43 0.45 1.75
CA ASP A 56 21.64 -0.87 1.14
C ASP A 56 21.08 -0.89 -0.29
N GLY A 57 19.88 -0.31 -0.49
CA GLY A 57 19.23 -0.20 -1.79
C GLY A 57 20.01 0.64 -2.78
N GLU A 58 20.64 1.74 -2.35
CA GLU A 58 21.55 2.54 -3.18
C GLU A 58 22.76 1.72 -3.63
N SER A 59 23.31 0.92 -2.74
CA SER A 59 24.43 0.03 -3.06
C SER A 59 24.00 -1.05 -4.07
N LEU A 60 22.80 -1.64 -3.88
CA LEU A 60 22.22 -2.63 -4.80
C LEU A 60 21.88 -2.04 -6.16
N TRP A 61 21.45 -0.79 -6.23
CA TRP A 61 21.15 -0.07 -7.47
C TRP A 61 22.33 -0.01 -8.43
N LYS A 62 23.53 0.16 -7.87
CA LYS A 62 24.80 0.27 -8.59
C LYS A 62 25.46 -1.09 -8.84
N ARG A 63 25.00 -2.15 -8.18
CA ARG A 63 25.59 -3.49 -8.25
C ARG A 63 25.12 -4.24 -9.47
N LYS A 64 26.05 -4.72 -10.30
CA LYS A 64 25.78 -5.59 -11.45
C LYS A 64 25.26 -6.95 -10.97
N ALA A 65 24.29 -7.50 -11.71
CA ALA A 65 23.65 -8.78 -11.38
C ALA A 65 23.30 -9.57 -12.65
N GLY A 66 23.11 -10.88 -12.46
CA GLY A 66 22.67 -11.81 -13.48
C GLY A 66 23.66 -12.04 -14.63
N ALA A 67 23.26 -12.88 -15.58
CA ALA A 67 24.09 -13.23 -16.73
C ALA A 67 24.35 -12.03 -17.66
N ALA A 68 23.43 -11.07 -17.70
CA ALA A 68 23.63 -9.84 -18.48
C ALA A 68 24.62 -8.86 -17.82
N SER A 69 25.08 -9.13 -16.59
CA SER A 69 26.02 -8.29 -15.83
C SER A 69 25.64 -6.80 -15.82
N LYS A 70 24.34 -6.50 -15.64
CA LYS A 70 23.81 -5.13 -15.61
C LYS A 70 23.41 -4.70 -14.20
N ALA A 71 23.67 -3.43 -13.88
CA ALA A 71 23.11 -2.75 -12.71
C ALA A 71 21.78 -2.07 -13.06
N CYS A 72 20.99 -1.68 -12.07
CA CYS A 72 19.81 -0.82 -12.31
C CYS A 72 20.26 0.53 -12.90
N ALA A 73 21.37 1.08 -12.38
CA ALA A 73 21.96 2.34 -12.85
C ALA A 73 22.39 2.31 -14.33
N ASP A 74 22.73 1.15 -14.90
CA ASP A 74 23.13 1.06 -16.31
C ASP A 74 21.97 1.39 -17.29
N CYS A 75 20.73 1.32 -16.84
CA CYS A 75 19.54 1.64 -17.63
C CYS A 75 18.79 2.88 -17.10
N HIS A 76 18.89 3.16 -15.81
CA HIS A 76 18.12 4.18 -15.14
C HIS A 76 18.95 5.35 -14.60
N ASP A 77 20.26 5.33 -14.78
CA ASP A 77 21.19 6.37 -14.33
C ASP A 77 21.03 6.71 -12.82
N ASP A 78 21.04 7.99 -12.48
CA ASP A 78 20.82 8.47 -11.11
C ASP A 78 19.32 8.34 -10.73
N ALA A 79 19.04 7.50 -9.73
CA ALA A 79 17.69 7.27 -9.23
C ALA A 79 17.02 8.54 -8.70
N ARG A 80 17.77 9.52 -8.19
CA ARG A 80 17.23 10.79 -7.71
C ARG A 80 16.48 11.55 -8.81
N THR A 81 16.88 11.35 -10.05
CA THR A 81 16.24 11.93 -11.23
C THR A 81 15.24 10.97 -11.85
N SER A 82 15.67 9.74 -12.19
CA SER A 82 14.88 8.79 -12.97
C SER A 82 13.75 8.12 -12.20
N MET A 83 13.88 7.99 -10.87
CA MET A 83 12.87 7.38 -10.00
C MET A 83 12.01 8.39 -9.25
N LYS A 84 12.19 9.69 -9.50
CA LYS A 84 11.37 10.74 -8.87
C LYS A 84 9.89 10.53 -9.15
N GLY A 85 9.07 10.37 -8.09
CA GLY A 85 7.63 10.15 -8.18
C GLY A 85 7.21 8.77 -8.71
N VAL A 86 8.15 7.86 -9.00
CA VAL A 86 7.83 6.54 -9.56
C VAL A 86 6.97 5.73 -8.60
N ALA A 87 7.35 5.61 -7.34
CA ALA A 87 6.60 4.81 -6.37
C ALA A 87 5.18 5.34 -6.10
N ALA A 88 4.96 6.64 -6.24
CA ALA A 88 3.64 7.25 -6.05
C ALA A 88 2.59 6.79 -7.08
N ARG A 89 3.01 6.15 -8.18
CA ARG A 89 2.13 5.65 -9.24
C ARG A 89 1.85 4.16 -9.16
N TYR A 90 2.49 3.44 -8.21
CA TYR A 90 2.30 2.00 -8.03
C TYR A 90 1.20 1.68 -7.01
N PRO A 91 0.47 0.53 -7.19
CA PRO A 91 0.51 -0.41 -8.31
C PRO A 91 0.11 0.22 -9.66
N ALA A 92 0.79 -0.19 -10.71
CA ALA A 92 0.61 0.34 -12.07
C ALA A 92 0.21 -0.78 -13.05
N PHE A 93 -0.48 -0.42 -14.14
CA PHE A 93 -0.85 -1.36 -15.18
C PHE A 93 0.39 -1.85 -15.93
N ASP A 94 0.56 -3.15 -15.99
CA ASP A 94 1.63 -3.79 -16.77
C ASP A 94 1.07 -4.35 -18.07
N LYS A 95 1.49 -3.76 -19.19
CA LYS A 95 1.01 -4.16 -20.52
C LYS A 95 1.39 -5.59 -20.91
N ALA A 96 2.49 -6.11 -20.38
CA ALA A 96 2.95 -7.45 -20.70
C ALA A 96 2.06 -8.53 -20.07
N THR A 97 1.55 -8.27 -18.87
CA THR A 97 0.69 -9.22 -18.14
C THR A 97 -0.80 -8.87 -18.22
N GLY A 98 -1.16 -7.68 -18.70
CA GLY A 98 -2.54 -7.20 -18.80
C GLY A 98 -3.20 -6.93 -17.44
N ARG A 99 -2.42 -6.70 -16.36
CA ARG A 99 -2.91 -6.52 -14.99
C ARG A 99 -2.04 -5.56 -14.18
N PRO A 100 -2.51 -5.09 -13.01
CA PRO A 100 -1.68 -4.31 -12.12
C PRO A 100 -0.52 -5.14 -11.56
N ILE A 101 0.63 -4.50 -11.39
CA ILE A 101 1.76 -5.01 -10.62
C ILE A 101 2.19 -3.96 -9.61
N ASP A 102 2.66 -4.41 -8.45
CA ASP A 102 3.28 -3.54 -7.45
C ASP A 102 4.73 -3.20 -7.81
N LEU A 103 5.37 -2.35 -7.01
CA LEU A 103 6.74 -1.92 -7.25
C LEU A 103 7.76 -3.05 -7.09
N GLU A 104 7.53 -3.98 -6.16
CA GLU A 104 8.39 -5.14 -5.92
C GLU A 104 8.36 -6.10 -7.11
N GLN A 105 7.18 -6.36 -7.66
CA GLN A 105 7.02 -7.14 -8.89
C GLN A 105 7.70 -6.46 -10.09
N ARG A 106 7.63 -5.12 -10.20
CA ARG A 106 8.32 -4.38 -11.26
C ARG A 106 9.83 -4.50 -11.14
N ILE A 107 10.38 -4.38 -9.93
CA ILE A 107 11.81 -4.57 -9.68
C ILE A 107 12.22 -5.98 -10.10
N ASN A 108 11.48 -7.01 -9.70
CA ASN A 108 11.75 -8.39 -10.07
C ASN A 108 11.61 -8.64 -11.59
N SER A 109 10.63 -8.02 -12.25
CA SER A 109 10.48 -8.07 -13.72
C SER A 109 11.71 -7.49 -14.42
N CYS A 110 12.24 -6.35 -13.96
CA CYS A 110 13.48 -5.80 -14.51
C CYS A 110 14.68 -6.72 -14.24
N ARG A 111 14.76 -7.33 -13.06
CA ARG A 111 15.85 -8.27 -12.73
C ARG A 111 15.84 -9.49 -13.64
N THR A 112 14.70 -10.11 -13.86
CA THR A 112 14.60 -11.31 -14.71
C THR A 112 14.79 -10.98 -16.19
N ASN A 113 14.15 -9.94 -16.69
CA ASN A 113 14.10 -9.66 -18.13
C ASN A 113 15.31 -8.89 -18.63
N GLN A 114 15.88 -7.96 -17.82
CA GLN A 114 16.97 -7.09 -18.26
C GLN A 114 18.32 -7.47 -17.68
N GLN A 115 18.36 -7.93 -16.42
CA GLN A 115 19.59 -8.37 -15.81
C GLN A 115 19.87 -9.87 -16.03
N GLN A 116 18.84 -10.65 -16.41
CA GLN A 116 18.90 -12.13 -16.46
C GLN A 116 19.34 -12.70 -15.11
N ALA A 117 18.80 -12.14 -14.05
CA ALA A 117 19.07 -12.52 -12.66
C ALA A 117 17.85 -13.21 -12.04
N THR A 118 18.09 -14.07 -11.06
CA THR A 118 17.03 -14.66 -10.24
C THR A 118 16.22 -13.57 -9.54
N PRO A 119 14.87 -13.67 -9.55
CA PRO A 119 14.03 -12.74 -8.78
C PRO A 119 14.37 -12.82 -7.30
N LEU A 120 14.30 -11.69 -6.63
CA LEU A 120 14.49 -11.62 -5.18
C LEU A 120 13.20 -12.09 -4.48
N PRO A 121 13.28 -12.93 -3.45
CA PRO A 121 12.11 -13.31 -2.67
C PRO A 121 11.39 -12.11 -2.06
N PHE A 122 10.07 -12.15 -2.00
CA PHE A 122 9.30 -11.16 -1.23
C PHE A 122 9.77 -11.13 0.22
N GLU A 123 9.75 -9.96 0.83
CA GLU A 123 10.25 -9.69 2.18
C GLU A 123 11.75 -9.95 2.38
N SER A 124 12.50 -10.30 1.33
CA SER A 124 13.97 -10.35 1.44
C SER A 124 14.53 -8.94 1.68
N ARG A 125 15.65 -8.89 2.41
CA ARG A 125 16.33 -7.62 2.70
C ARG A 125 16.67 -6.86 1.41
N GLU A 126 17.11 -7.57 0.39
CA GLU A 126 17.51 -6.97 -0.89
C GLU A 126 16.32 -6.38 -1.65
N LEU A 127 15.17 -7.07 -1.72
CA LEU A 127 14.00 -6.56 -2.40
C LEU A 127 13.42 -5.35 -1.66
N LEU A 128 13.28 -5.44 -0.33
CA LEU A 128 12.83 -4.34 0.50
C LEU A 128 13.78 -3.13 0.41
N ALA A 129 15.10 -3.37 0.36
CA ALA A 129 16.09 -2.30 0.22
C ALA A 129 15.97 -1.57 -1.12
N LEU A 130 15.89 -2.29 -2.23
CA LEU A 130 15.67 -1.69 -3.56
C LEU A 130 14.35 -0.94 -3.62
N THR A 131 13.28 -1.53 -3.08
CA THR A 131 11.95 -0.89 -3.02
C THR A 131 11.99 0.38 -2.18
N ALA A 132 12.63 0.36 -1.01
CA ALA A 132 12.78 1.53 -0.15
C ALA A 132 13.61 2.63 -0.81
N PHE A 133 14.70 2.27 -1.50
CA PHE A 133 15.54 3.23 -2.22
C PHE A 133 14.76 3.93 -3.34
N VAL A 134 13.99 3.17 -4.14
CA VAL A 134 13.14 3.76 -5.18
C VAL A 134 12.00 4.58 -4.58
N ALA A 135 11.32 4.08 -3.54
CA ALA A 135 10.23 4.77 -2.89
C ALA A 135 10.67 6.08 -2.22
N ARG A 136 11.90 6.12 -1.68
CA ARG A 136 12.50 7.33 -1.11
C ARG A 136 12.56 8.48 -2.13
N GLN A 137 12.74 8.19 -3.42
CA GLN A 137 12.76 9.22 -4.47
C GLN A 137 11.38 9.83 -4.73
N SER A 138 10.33 9.26 -4.12
CA SER A 138 8.96 9.78 -4.20
C SER A 138 8.51 10.47 -2.90
N LYS A 139 9.36 10.61 -1.88
CA LYS A 139 8.98 11.29 -0.61
C LYS A 139 8.48 12.70 -0.90
N GLY A 140 7.30 13.02 -0.38
CA GLY A 140 6.61 14.29 -0.60
C GLY A 140 5.82 14.39 -1.90
N ALA A 141 5.98 13.47 -2.86
CA ALA A 141 5.17 13.45 -4.07
C ALA A 141 3.73 13.04 -3.74
N ALA A 142 2.76 13.62 -4.46
CA ALA A 142 1.36 13.21 -4.34
C ALA A 142 1.17 11.78 -4.90
N ILE A 143 0.40 10.96 -4.19
CA ILE A 143 0.03 9.63 -4.65
C ILE A 143 -0.92 9.75 -5.84
N GLU A 144 -0.61 9.06 -6.95
CA GLU A 144 -1.35 9.05 -8.21
C GLU A 144 -1.83 7.65 -8.62
N ALA A 145 -1.55 6.63 -7.81
CA ALA A 145 -1.93 5.26 -8.11
C ALA A 145 -3.41 5.11 -8.47
N GLY A 146 -3.73 4.22 -9.42
CA GLY A 146 -5.10 3.96 -9.87
C GLY A 146 -5.69 5.02 -10.79
N SER A 147 -4.89 5.94 -11.34
CA SER A 147 -5.37 6.96 -12.30
C SER A 147 -5.54 6.44 -13.73
N ASP A 148 -4.89 5.33 -14.09
CA ASP A 148 -5.00 4.71 -15.41
C ASP A 148 -6.38 4.04 -15.57
N PRO A 149 -7.16 4.35 -16.63
CA PRO A 149 -8.45 3.72 -16.89
C PRO A 149 -8.39 2.18 -17.01
N GLN A 150 -7.27 1.62 -17.45
CA GLN A 150 -7.08 0.17 -17.54
C GLN A 150 -7.07 -0.52 -16.16
N LEU A 151 -6.85 0.23 -15.09
CA LEU A 151 -6.88 -0.28 -13.71
C LEU A 151 -8.29 -0.35 -13.10
N MET A 152 -9.30 0.26 -13.72
CA MET A 152 -10.67 0.33 -13.16
C MET A 152 -11.28 -1.02 -12.77
N PRO A 153 -11.18 -2.10 -13.58
CA PRO A 153 -11.72 -3.40 -13.20
C PRO A 153 -11.02 -4.00 -11.96
N PHE A 154 -9.74 -3.75 -11.81
CA PHE A 154 -8.92 -4.24 -10.68
C PHE A 154 -9.15 -3.40 -9.42
N LEU A 155 -9.39 -2.10 -9.56
CA LEU A 155 -9.84 -1.24 -8.47
C LEU A 155 -11.17 -1.72 -7.87
N ALA A 156 -12.12 -2.11 -8.72
CA ALA A 156 -13.39 -2.66 -8.25
C ALA A 156 -13.18 -3.94 -7.44
N LYS A 157 -12.35 -4.87 -7.91
CA LYS A 157 -12.01 -6.10 -7.17
C LYS A 157 -11.30 -5.80 -5.84
N GLY A 158 -10.33 -4.88 -5.84
CA GLY A 158 -9.65 -4.45 -4.62
C GLY A 158 -10.61 -3.83 -3.59
N ARG A 159 -11.60 -3.05 -4.07
CA ARG A 159 -12.67 -2.53 -3.23
C ARG A 159 -13.55 -3.65 -2.66
N ASP A 160 -13.93 -4.61 -3.48
CA ASP A 160 -14.74 -5.74 -3.03
C ASP A 160 -14.01 -6.53 -1.93
N LEU A 161 -12.70 -6.79 -2.10
CA LEU A 161 -11.85 -7.42 -1.09
C LEU A 161 -11.76 -6.58 0.20
N TYR A 162 -11.67 -5.26 0.09
CA TYR A 162 -11.62 -4.35 1.23
C TYR A 162 -12.92 -4.36 2.05
N MET A 163 -14.06 -4.46 1.36
CA MET A 163 -15.39 -4.51 1.98
C MET A 163 -15.78 -5.90 2.45
N GLN A 164 -15.17 -6.95 1.88
CA GLN A 164 -15.53 -8.34 2.15
C GLN A 164 -15.25 -8.73 3.59
N ARG A 165 -16.29 -9.20 4.28
CA ARG A 165 -16.15 -9.78 5.62
C ARG A 165 -15.67 -11.23 5.49
N GLN A 166 -14.63 -11.56 6.24
CA GLN A 166 -13.98 -12.87 6.15
C GLN A 166 -13.40 -13.31 7.50
N GLY A 167 -12.87 -14.53 7.54
CA GLY A 167 -12.28 -15.13 8.72
C GLY A 167 -13.30 -15.47 9.83
N GLN A 168 -12.80 -16.07 10.89
CA GLN A 168 -13.66 -16.47 12.02
C GLN A 168 -14.27 -15.27 12.75
N LEU A 169 -13.63 -14.10 12.67
CA LEU A 169 -14.15 -12.88 13.30
C LEU A 169 -15.18 -12.17 12.40
N ASN A 170 -15.39 -12.64 11.17
CA ASN A 170 -16.33 -12.07 10.20
C ASN A 170 -16.18 -10.55 10.07
N LEU A 171 -14.95 -10.07 9.82
CA LEU A 171 -14.59 -8.66 9.66
C LEU A 171 -14.01 -8.40 8.26
N GLY A 172 -14.33 -7.23 7.71
CA GLY A 172 -13.65 -6.64 6.55
C GLY A 172 -12.74 -5.49 6.95
N CYS A 173 -11.90 -5.04 6.03
CA CYS A 173 -10.99 -3.89 6.30
C CYS A 173 -11.79 -2.64 6.68
N ALA A 174 -12.91 -2.38 6.00
CA ALA A 174 -13.80 -1.25 6.26
C ALA A 174 -14.29 -1.20 7.70
N ASN A 175 -14.56 -2.35 8.33
CA ASN A 175 -15.06 -2.37 9.73
C ASN A 175 -14.07 -1.74 10.71
N CYS A 176 -12.78 -1.78 10.43
CA CYS A 176 -11.77 -1.09 11.23
C CYS A 176 -11.46 0.30 10.67
N HIS A 177 -11.16 0.39 9.39
CA HIS A 177 -10.53 1.57 8.79
C HIS A 177 -11.53 2.65 8.32
N ASP A 178 -12.81 2.31 8.12
CA ASP A 178 -13.86 3.28 7.82
C ASP A 178 -14.77 3.51 9.03
N ASP A 179 -15.25 2.43 9.69
CA ASP A 179 -16.26 2.56 10.76
C ASP A 179 -15.65 2.86 12.13
N ASN A 180 -14.37 2.50 12.36
CA ASN A 180 -13.74 2.52 13.68
C ASN A 180 -12.34 3.17 13.69
N TRP A 181 -11.97 3.94 12.67
CA TRP A 181 -10.74 4.72 12.73
C TRP A 181 -10.79 5.70 13.91
N ASP A 182 -9.62 6.10 14.43
CA ASP A 182 -9.43 6.89 15.66
C ASP A 182 -9.75 6.14 16.98
N LYS A 183 -10.32 4.94 16.90
CA LYS A 183 -10.44 4.06 18.06
C LYS A 183 -9.15 3.26 18.28
N ARG A 184 -9.11 2.46 19.32
CA ARG A 184 -7.93 1.66 19.66
C ARG A 184 -8.27 0.18 19.69
N LEU A 185 -7.33 -0.63 19.19
CA LEU A 185 -7.35 -2.08 19.28
C LEU A 185 -6.04 -2.53 19.93
N ALA A 186 -6.11 -3.26 21.03
CA ALA A 186 -4.94 -3.76 21.79
C ALA A 186 -3.87 -2.66 22.03
N GLY A 187 -4.31 -1.45 22.38
CA GLY A 187 -3.40 -0.32 22.65
C GLY A 187 -2.95 0.47 21.42
N SER A 188 -3.10 -0.05 20.20
CA SER A 188 -2.74 0.64 18.95
C SER A 188 -3.91 1.42 18.37
N ALA A 189 -3.66 2.61 17.84
CA ALA A 189 -4.66 3.38 17.13
C ALA A 189 -5.04 2.70 15.80
N ILE A 190 -6.35 2.64 15.52
CA ILE A 190 -6.86 2.22 14.22
C ILE A 190 -6.81 3.45 13.31
N THR A 191 -6.00 3.37 12.25
CA THR A 191 -5.85 4.45 11.27
C THR A 191 -6.89 4.32 10.16
N GLN A 192 -6.99 5.33 9.29
CA GLN A 192 -7.83 5.26 8.08
C GLN A 192 -7.32 4.30 7.00
N GLY A 193 -6.19 3.63 7.21
CA GLY A 193 -5.65 2.62 6.30
C GLY A 193 -4.99 3.18 5.03
N HIS A 194 -4.57 4.45 5.02
CA HIS A 194 -3.84 5.04 3.88
C HIS A 194 -2.37 4.60 3.89
N PRO A 195 -1.87 3.90 2.84
CA PRO A 195 -0.53 3.30 2.85
C PRO A 195 0.55 4.27 2.33
N THR A 196 0.62 5.46 2.89
CA THR A 196 1.50 6.55 2.43
C THR A 196 2.99 6.28 2.59
N GLY A 197 3.40 5.35 3.46
CA GLY A 197 4.77 5.23 3.93
C GLY A 197 5.51 3.94 3.58
N TYR A 198 4.96 3.07 2.70
CA TYR A 198 5.56 1.78 2.39
C TYR A 198 6.65 1.82 1.30
N PRO A 199 7.67 0.92 1.43
CA PRO A 199 7.92 0.05 2.57
C PRO A 199 8.25 0.86 3.81
N LEU A 200 7.84 0.36 5.00
CA LEU A 200 8.03 1.09 6.25
C LEU A 200 8.76 0.26 7.31
N TYR A 201 9.48 0.96 8.20
CA TYR A 201 10.06 0.36 9.39
C TYR A 201 9.00 0.29 10.50
N ARG A 202 8.82 -0.88 11.05
CA ARG A 202 7.91 -1.06 12.17
C ARG A 202 8.68 -1.41 13.43
N LEU A 203 8.46 -0.63 14.49
CA LEU A 203 9.13 -0.84 15.78
C LEU A 203 8.79 -2.22 16.37
N GLU A 204 7.53 -2.66 16.20
CA GLU A 204 7.09 -4.01 16.57
C GLU A 204 7.88 -5.11 15.83
N TRP A 205 8.25 -4.90 14.57
CA TRP A 205 8.97 -5.88 13.75
C TRP A 205 10.48 -5.76 13.86
N GLN A 206 10.99 -4.64 14.37
CA GLN A 206 12.42 -4.28 14.33
C GLN A 206 13.01 -4.43 12.92
N SER A 207 12.20 -4.18 11.90
CA SER A 207 12.53 -4.41 10.50
C SER A 207 11.68 -3.55 9.57
N LEU A 208 12.19 -3.34 8.36
CA LEU A 208 11.39 -2.86 7.24
C LEU A 208 10.45 -3.98 6.78
N GLY A 209 9.28 -3.60 6.26
CA GLY A 209 8.33 -4.55 5.66
C GLY A 209 7.48 -3.89 4.59
N SER A 210 6.98 -4.71 3.66
CA SER A 210 6.08 -4.29 2.59
C SER A 210 4.66 -4.01 3.08
N LEU A 211 3.84 -3.37 2.23
CA LEU A 211 2.41 -3.25 2.47
C LEU A 211 1.76 -4.65 2.51
N GLN A 212 2.17 -5.56 1.65
CA GLN A 212 1.62 -6.91 1.63
C GLN A 212 1.87 -7.66 2.94
N ARG A 213 3.04 -7.50 3.58
CA ARG A 213 3.28 -8.03 4.94
C ARG A 213 2.25 -7.50 5.94
N ARG A 214 1.93 -6.21 5.87
CA ARG A 214 0.92 -5.61 6.76
C ARG A 214 -0.48 -6.14 6.48
N LEU A 215 -0.87 -6.26 5.21
CA LEU A 215 -2.17 -6.79 4.80
C LEU A 215 -2.34 -8.24 5.28
N ARG A 216 -1.32 -9.07 5.07
CA ARG A 216 -1.31 -10.47 5.54
C ARG A 216 -1.47 -10.56 7.06
N ALA A 217 -0.78 -9.70 7.82
CA ALA A 217 -0.92 -9.63 9.27
C ALA A 217 -2.35 -9.27 9.71
N CYS A 218 -3.00 -8.31 9.02
CA CYS A 218 -4.39 -7.96 9.30
C CYS A 218 -5.35 -9.12 8.97
N ILE A 219 -5.18 -9.77 7.80
CA ILE A 219 -6.01 -10.92 7.36
C ILE A 219 -5.87 -12.08 8.37
N THR A 220 -4.65 -12.40 8.78
CA THR A 220 -4.40 -13.41 9.82
C THR A 220 -4.99 -13.00 11.17
N GLY A 221 -4.92 -11.70 11.52
CA GLY A 221 -5.47 -11.15 12.76
C GLY A 221 -6.98 -11.32 12.89
N ILE A 222 -7.73 -11.31 11.79
CA ILE A 222 -9.17 -11.63 11.76
C ILE A 222 -9.45 -13.13 11.63
N ARG A 223 -8.40 -13.97 11.73
CA ARG A 223 -8.44 -15.43 11.61
C ARG A 223 -8.93 -15.88 10.24
N ALA A 224 -8.57 -15.17 9.18
CA ALA A 224 -8.73 -15.58 7.80
C ALA A 224 -7.41 -16.14 7.24
N GLN A 225 -7.51 -16.95 6.20
CA GLN A 225 -6.33 -17.42 5.47
C GLN A 225 -5.74 -16.26 4.65
N ALA A 226 -4.48 -15.95 4.87
CA ALA A 226 -3.79 -14.92 4.10
C ALA A 226 -3.41 -15.43 2.70
N TYR A 227 -3.55 -14.57 1.70
CA TYR A 227 -3.04 -14.82 0.34
C TYR A 227 -1.51 -14.87 0.32
N ASP A 228 -0.92 -15.52 -0.66
CA ASP A 228 0.52 -15.52 -0.86
C ASP A 228 1.04 -14.14 -1.30
N TYR A 229 2.30 -13.85 -1.02
CA TYR A 229 2.92 -12.62 -1.51
C TYR A 229 2.89 -12.57 -3.04
N GLY A 230 2.57 -11.41 -3.59
CA GLY A 230 2.44 -11.20 -5.04
C GLY A 230 1.16 -11.76 -5.65
N ALA A 231 0.26 -12.37 -4.85
CA ALA A 231 -1.05 -12.83 -5.33
C ALA A 231 -1.86 -11.66 -5.90
N PRO A 232 -2.65 -11.90 -6.97
CA PRO A 232 -3.48 -10.87 -7.58
C PRO A 232 -4.36 -10.12 -6.56
N GLU A 233 -4.92 -10.83 -5.60
CA GLU A 233 -5.79 -10.28 -4.56
C GLU A 233 -5.07 -9.25 -3.68
N LEU A 234 -3.81 -9.50 -3.32
CA LEU A 234 -3.02 -8.54 -2.54
C LEU A 234 -2.65 -7.30 -3.37
N VAL A 235 -2.31 -7.48 -4.65
CA VAL A 235 -1.98 -6.36 -5.55
C VAL A 235 -3.22 -5.51 -5.84
N GLU A 236 -4.39 -6.12 -6.05
CA GLU A 236 -5.67 -5.44 -6.27
C GLU A 236 -6.10 -4.67 -5.00
N LEU A 237 -5.93 -5.28 -3.82
CA LEU A 237 -6.18 -4.62 -2.54
C LEU A 237 -5.22 -3.45 -2.29
N GLU A 238 -3.93 -3.63 -2.57
CA GLU A 238 -2.92 -2.56 -2.51
C GLU A 238 -3.27 -1.41 -3.46
N LEU A 239 -3.64 -1.72 -4.71
CA LEU A 239 -4.08 -0.73 -5.70
C LEU A 239 -5.28 0.09 -5.18
N TYR A 240 -6.27 -0.57 -4.61
CA TYR A 240 -7.43 0.11 -4.04
C TYR A 240 -7.04 1.01 -2.87
N LEU A 241 -6.22 0.52 -1.94
CA LEU A 241 -5.77 1.29 -0.79
C LEU A 241 -4.93 2.52 -1.20
N MET A 242 -4.04 2.36 -2.18
CA MET A 242 -3.28 3.48 -2.75
C MET A 242 -4.19 4.48 -3.45
N SER A 243 -5.24 4.03 -4.15
CA SER A 243 -6.22 4.93 -4.76
C SER A 243 -7.01 5.73 -3.72
N ARG A 244 -7.31 5.15 -2.56
CA ARG A 244 -7.92 5.87 -1.41
C ARG A 244 -7.01 6.98 -0.86
N ALA A 245 -5.69 6.78 -0.96
CA ALA A 245 -4.69 7.75 -0.53
C ALA A 245 -4.33 8.78 -1.61
N ARG A 246 -4.99 8.77 -2.77
CA ARG A 246 -4.67 9.69 -3.88
C ARG A 246 -4.65 11.15 -3.42
N GLY A 247 -3.62 11.87 -3.83
CA GLY A 247 -3.37 13.26 -3.44
C GLY A 247 -2.66 13.46 -2.11
N MET A 248 -2.54 12.43 -1.28
CA MET A 248 -1.72 12.48 -0.06
C MET A 248 -0.24 12.37 -0.42
N ALA A 249 0.64 12.94 0.41
CA ALA A 249 2.08 12.87 0.21
C ALA A 249 2.64 11.47 0.54
N MET A 250 3.56 10.97 -0.28
CA MET A 250 4.37 9.80 0.03
C MET A 250 5.31 10.08 1.21
N GLU A 251 5.38 9.14 2.15
CA GLU A 251 6.20 9.24 3.38
C GLU A 251 7.36 8.24 3.43
N ALA A 252 7.55 7.40 2.41
CA ALA A 252 8.49 6.28 2.43
C ALA A 252 9.98 6.70 2.54
N PRO A 253 10.79 5.96 3.33
CA PRO A 253 10.35 4.93 4.26
C PRO A 253 9.81 5.56 5.55
N ALA A 254 8.59 5.19 5.92
CA ALA A 254 7.99 5.67 7.17
C ALA A 254 8.44 4.82 8.37
N VAL A 255 8.22 5.36 9.59
CA VAL A 255 8.35 4.63 10.85
C VAL A 255 6.98 4.50 11.48
N ARG A 256 6.65 3.33 11.99
CA ARG A 256 5.38 3.07 12.71
C ARG A 256 5.64 2.22 13.96
N PRO A 257 4.78 2.33 15.00
CA PRO A 257 4.83 1.49 16.19
C PRO A 257 4.82 0.00 15.92
#